data_53473d44b3e13fba21063b68d2a2c14d
#
_entry.id   53473d44b3e13fba21063b68d2a2c14d
#
_cell.length_a   1.000
_cell.length_b   1.000
_cell.length_c   1.000
_cell.angle_alpha   90.00
_cell.angle_beta   90.00
_cell.angle_gamma   90.00
#
_symmetry.space_group_name_H-M   'P 1'
#
loop_
_entity.id
_entity.type
_entity.pdbx_description
1 polymer ?
#
loop_
_entity_poly.entity_id
_entity_poly.type
_entity_poly.pdbx_seq_one_letter_code
_entity_poly.pdbx_strand_id
1 'polypeptide(L)'
;MRLLLDENLDWRLRRDLLDHQVESVPLIGWAGIENGELLRKAVEAAFDVLITMDSNMVHQQNLAKYPIAVVALRAASNRLADTGPLMPALLALLPHIKSGTVTFLPETA
;
A
#
# COMPACT_ATOMS: atom_id res chain seq x y z
N MET A 1 6.10 11.61 -1.11
CA MET A 1 4.91 11.01 -0.45
C MET A 1 5.34 10.09 0.67
N ARG A 2 4.48 9.95 1.66
CA ARG A 2 4.65 8.95 2.70
C ARG A 2 3.86 7.70 2.31
N LEU A 3 4.58 6.60 2.10
CA LEU A 3 4.00 5.32 1.69
C LEU A 3 4.09 4.32 2.83
N LEU A 4 3.02 3.56 3.04
CA LEU A 4 2.98 2.50 4.04
C LEU A 4 2.83 1.15 3.34
N LEU A 5 3.77 0.25 3.60
CA LEU A 5 3.71 -1.13 3.12
C LEU A 5 3.01 -2.00 4.16
N ASP A 6 1.95 -2.69 3.74
CA ASP A 6 1.21 -3.59 4.63
C ASP A 6 2.09 -4.75 5.12
N GLU A 7 1.67 -5.42 6.19
CA GLU A 7 2.50 -6.40 6.88
C GLU A 7 2.86 -7.63 6.04
N ASN A 8 2.07 -7.95 5.02
CA ASN A 8 2.36 -9.07 4.12
C ASN A 8 3.35 -8.73 3.01
N LEU A 9 3.78 -7.47 2.91
CA LEU A 9 4.76 -7.05 1.91
C LEU A 9 6.16 -6.99 2.50
N ASP A 10 7.16 -7.31 1.68
CA ASP A 10 8.55 -7.24 2.09
C ASP A 10 8.99 -5.78 2.19
N TRP A 11 9.51 -5.39 3.36
CA TRP A 11 9.95 -4.01 3.60
C TRP A 11 11.06 -3.57 2.64
N ARG A 12 11.80 -4.50 2.06
CA ARG A 12 12.88 -4.20 1.12
C ARG A 12 12.39 -3.60 -0.19
N LEU A 13 11.07 -3.63 -0.46
CA LEU A 13 10.50 -2.90 -1.59
C LEU A 13 10.83 -1.42 -1.56
N ARG A 14 11.11 -0.86 -0.39
CA ARG A 14 11.50 0.55 -0.26
C ARG A 14 12.73 0.90 -1.10
N ARG A 15 13.57 -0.08 -1.42
CA ARG A 15 14.76 0.13 -2.26
C ARG A 15 14.41 0.59 -3.67
N ASP A 16 13.22 0.23 -4.14
CA ASP A 16 12.73 0.61 -5.46
C ASP A 16 11.89 1.88 -5.43
N LEU A 17 11.74 2.50 -4.24
CA LEU A 17 10.88 3.65 -4.01
C LEU A 17 11.64 4.78 -3.31
N LEU A 18 12.90 5.00 -3.72
CA LEU A 18 13.85 5.85 -2.99
C LEU A 18 13.45 7.32 -2.89
N ASP A 19 12.64 7.82 -3.81
CA ASP A 19 12.19 9.22 -3.79
C ASP A 19 11.04 9.47 -2.81
N HIS A 20 10.60 8.43 -2.11
CA HIS A 20 9.48 8.50 -1.18
C HIS A 20 9.90 8.07 0.22
N GLN A 21 9.15 8.54 1.20
CA GLN A 21 9.29 8.08 2.59
C GLN A 21 8.46 6.81 2.73
N VAL A 22 9.13 5.65 2.83
CA VAL A 22 8.47 4.36 2.88
C VAL A 22 8.64 3.73 4.26
N GLU A 23 7.52 3.39 4.88
CA GLU A 23 7.48 2.67 6.14
C GLU A 23 6.80 1.32 5.94
N SER A 24 7.13 0.36 6.80
CA SER A 24 6.55 -0.98 6.79
C SER A 24 5.76 -1.19 8.08
N VAL A 25 4.55 -1.72 7.96
CA VAL A 25 3.66 -1.96 9.12
C VAL A 25 4.37 -2.72 10.24
N PRO A 26 5.07 -3.85 10.01
CA PRO A 26 5.76 -4.53 11.11
C PRO A 26 6.89 -3.69 11.70
N LEU A 27 7.62 -2.95 10.88
CA LEU A 27 8.79 -2.20 11.36
C LEU A 27 8.42 -1.00 12.24
N ILE A 28 7.22 -0.45 12.05
CA ILE A 28 6.74 0.64 12.91
C ILE A 28 5.87 0.14 14.07
N GLY A 29 5.85 -1.19 14.30
CA GLY A 29 5.16 -1.77 15.45
C GLY A 29 3.65 -1.94 15.28
N TRP A 30 3.15 -1.93 14.04
CA TRP A 30 1.70 -2.01 13.77
C TRP A 30 1.24 -3.38 13.28
N ALA A 31 2.07 -4.42 13.40
CA ALA A 31 1.69 -5.78 12.99
C ALA A 31 0.48 -6.27 13.77
N GLY A 32 -0.42 -6.98 13.08
CA GLY A 32 -1.62 -7.54 13.69
C GLY A 32 -2.79 -6.59 13.85
N ILE A 33 -2.64 -5.33 13.44
CA ILE A 33 -3.76 -4.36 13.50
C ILE A 33 -4.75 -4.67 12.38
N GLU A 34 -6.04 -4.70 12.71
CA GLU A 34 -7.10 -4.94 11.74
C GLU A 34 -7.20 -3.80 10.72
N ASN A 35 -7.70 -4.11 9.52
CA ASN A 35 -7.69 -3.21 8.38
C ASN A 35 -8.34 -1.84 8.64
N GLY A 36 -9.50 -1.81 9.31
CA GLY A 36 -10.17 -0.54 9.61
C GLY A 36 -9.35 0.34 10.56
N GLU A 37 -8.77 -0.28 11.58
CA GLU A 37 -7.88 0.40 12.52
C GLU A 37 -6.60 0.85 11.83
N LEU A 38 -6.04 0.00 10.97
CA LEU A 38 -4.83 0.31 10.21
C LEU A 38 -5.02 1.53 9.33
N LEU A 39 -6.15 1.60 8.60
CA LEU A 39 -6.46 2.75 7.76
C LEU A 39 -6.56 4.04 8.59
N ARG A 40 -7.22 3.98 9.74
CA ARG A 40 -7.34 5.13 10.63
C ARG A 40 -5.98 5.60 11.13
N LYS A 41 -5.14 4.67 11.59
CA LYS A 41 -3.80 4.98 12.05
C LYS A 41 -2.92 5.56 10.94
N ALA A 42 -3.04 5.02 9.73
CA ALA A 42 -2.29 5.51 8.58
C ALA A 42 -2.67 6.95 8.24
N VAL A 43 -3.96 7.26 8.27
CA VAL A 43 -4.45 8.63 8.05
C VAL A 43 -3.92 9.57 9.14
N GLU A 44 -4.03 9.17 10.41
CA GLU A 44 -3.56 9.98 11.54
C GLU A 44 -2.06 10.23 11.48
N ALA A 45 -1.29 9.28 10.98
CA ALA A 45 0.16 9.40 10.82
C ALA A 45 0.57 10.10 9.52
N ALA A 46 -0.41 10.63 8.78
CA ALA A 46 -0.20 11.39 7.54
C ALA A 46 0.45 10.57 6.41
N PHE A 47 0.13 9.29 6.33
CA PHE A 47 0.48 8.50 5.14
C PHE A 47 -0.42 8.89 3.98
N ASP A 48 0.18 8.98 2.80
CA ASP A 48 -0.53 9.32 1.56
C ASP A 48 -1.11 8.10 0.87
N VAL A 49 -0.41 6.96 0.97
CA VAL A 49 -0.75 5.74 0.25
C VAL A 49 -0.48 4.53 1.13
N LEU A 50 -1.43 3.60 1.16
CA LEU A 50 -1.25 2.27 1.72
C LEU A 50 -1.13 1.28 0.57
N ILE A 51 -0.06 0.49 0.56
CA ILE A 51 0.21 -0.53 -0.44
C ILE A 51 -0.01 -1.90 0.21
N THR A 52 -0.89 -2.71 -0.37
CA THR A 52 -1.30 -3.99 0.22
C THR A 52 -1.46 -5.06 -0.86
N MET A 53 -1.42 -6.32 -0.45
CA MET A 53 -1.86 -7.46 -1.26
C MET A 53 -3.16 -8.06 -0.73
N ASP A 54 -3.72 -7.50 0.34
CA ASP A 54 -4.95 -8.01 0.94
C ASP A 54 -6.16 -7.48 0.18
N SER A 55 -6.74 -8.33 -0.68
CA SER A 55 -7.94 -7.99 -1.42
C SER A 55 -9.16 -7.79 -0.51
N ASN A 56 -9.15 -8.38 0.68
CA ASN A 56 -10.25 -8.21 1.65
C ASN A 56 -10.36 -6.76 2.12
N MET A 57 -9.24 -6.05 2.23
CA MET A 57 -9.27 -4.63 2.59
C MET A 57 -10.15 -3.83 1.64
N VAL A 58 -10.03 -4.10 0.33
CA VAL A 58 -10.80 -3.39 -0.69
C VAL A 58 -12.30 -3.68 -0.57
N HIS A 59 -12.66 -4.93 -0.23
CA HIS A 59 -14.06 -5.36 -0.18
C HIS A 59 -14.72 -5.09 1.16
N GLN A 60 -13.96 -5.12 2.25
CA GLN A 60 -14.51 -4.99 3.60
C GLN A 60 -14.55 -3.56 4.12
N GLN A 61 -13.78 -2.66 3.55
CA GLN A 61 -13.68 -1.29 4.03
C GLN A 61 -14.29 -0.30 3.03
N ASN A 62 -14.95 0.71 3.55
CA ASN A 62 -15.41 1.82 2.72
C ASN A 62 -14.26 2.82 2.57
N LEU A 63 -13.42 2.58 1.57
CA LEU A 63 -12.19 3.34 1.37
C LEU A 63 -12.43 4.81 1.05
N ALA A 64 -13.59 5.14 0.49
CA ALA A 64 -13.95 6.55 0.22
C ALA A 64 -14.04 7.41 1.49
N LYS A 65 -14.21 6.78 2.66
CA LYS A 65 -14.25 7.49 3.95
C LYS A 65 -12.87 7.93 4.45
N TYR A 66 -11.81 7.35 3.92
CA TYR A 66 -10.46 7.58 4.44
C TYR A 66 -9.69 8.48 3.47
N PRO A 67 -9.13 9.60 3.93
CA PRO A 67 -8.32 10.48 3.07
C PRO A 67 -6.93 9.89 2.83
N ILE A 68 -6.89 8.70 2.26
CA ILE A 68 -5.68 7.98 1.89
C ILE A 68 -5.97 7.18 0.63
N ALA A 69 -4.99 7.04 -0.25
CA ALA A 69 -5.10 6.17 -1.41
C ALA A 69 -4.64 4.75 -1.04
N VAL A 70 -5.28 3.75 -1.63
CA VAL A 70 -4.89 2.35 -1.46
C VAL A 70 -4.47 1.78 -2.79
N VAL A 71 -3.33 1.11 -2.82
CA VAL A 71 -2.86 0.37 -3.99
C VAL A 71 -2.82 -1.11 -3.63
N ALA A 72 -3.59 -1.92 -4.34
CA ALA A 72 -3.65 -3.36 -4.14
C ALA A 72 -2.82 -4.06 -5.21
N LEU A 73 -1.74 -4.72 -4.81
CA LEU A 73 -0.87 -5.44 -5.73
C LEU A 73 -1.45 -6.81 -6.04
N ARG A 74 -1.43 -7.18 -7.31
CA ARG A 74 -1.85 -8.49 -7.81
C ARG A 74 -0.63 -9.23 -8.32
N ALA A 75 0.06 -9.92 -7.44
CA ALA A 75 1.24 -10.70 -7.77
C ALA A 75 1.00 -12.18 -7.44
N ALA A 76 1.82 -13.05 -7.99
CA ALA A 76 1.72 -14.48 -7.73
C ALA A 76 1.99 -14.83 -6.27
N SER A 77 2.83 -14.04 -5.60
CA SER A 77 3.11 -14.15 -4.17
C SER A 77 3.57 -12.81 -3.62
N ASN A 78 3.79 -12.75 -2.30
CA ASN A 78 4.34 -11.56 -1.66
C ASN A 78 5.87 -11.51 -1.67
N ARG A 79 6.53 -12.40 -2.39
CA ARG A 79 7.99 -12.41 -2.51
C ARG A 79 8.47 -11.21 -3.32
N LEU A 80 9.67 -10.73 -3.02
CA LEU A 80 10.29 -9.64 -3.77
C LEU A 80 10.36 -9.92 -5.27
N ALA A 81 10.62 -11.18 -5.66
CA ALA A 81 10.68 -11.56 -7.06
C ALA A 81 9.37 -11.31 -7.81
N ASP A 82 8.23 -11.40 -7.09
CA ASP A 82 6.91 -11.23 -7.70
C ASP A 82 6.36 -9.80 -7.53
N THR A 83 6.68 -9.13 -6.43
CA THR A 83 6.18 -7.77 -6.17
C THR A 83 7.11 -6.69 -6.72
N GLY A 84 8.42 -6.92 -6.69
CA GLY A 84 9.41 -5.97 -7.20
C GLY A 84 9.15 -5.49 -8.62
N PRO A 85 8.81 -6.40 -9.58
CA PRO A 85 8.52 -5.99 -10.94
C PRO A 85 7.34 -5.02 -11.10
N LEU A 86 6.48 -4.90 -10.08
CA LEU A 86 5.36 -3.97 -10.09
C LEU A 86 5.75 -2.55 -9.65
N MET A 87 6.94 -2.38 -9.09
CA MET A 87 7.36 -1.09 -8.55
C MET A 87 7.48 0.01 -9.60
N PRO A 88 7.98 -0.23 -10.84
CA PRO A 88 7.94 0.80 -11.86
C PRO A 88 6.54 1.31 -12.18
N ALA A 89 5.55 0.39 -12.23
CA ALA A 89 4.16 0.77 -12.46
C ALA A 89 3.60 1.58 -11.28
N LEU A 90 3.97 1.22 -10.05
CA LEU A 90 3.58 1.98 -8.86
C LEU A 90 4.15 3.40 -8.91
N LEU A 91 5.44 3.54 -9.23
CA LEU A 91 6.08 4.86 -9.34
C LEU A 91 5.40 5.72 -10.41
N ALA A 92 5.00 5.13 -11.54
CA ALA A 92 4.29 5.84 -12.58
C ALA A 92 2.88 6.27 -12.15
N LEU A 93 2.24 5.50 -11.28
CA LEU A 93 0.91 5.79 -10.76
C LEU A 93 0.91 6.92 -9.73
N LEU A 94 1.91 6.98 -8.86
CA LEU A 94 1.90 7.87 -7.68
C LEU A 94 1.61 9.34 -8.01
N PRO A 95 2.15 9.96 -9.07
CA PRO A 95 1.84 11.35 -9.38
C PRO A 95 0.37 11.61 -9.72
N HIS A 96 -0.38 10.57 -10.06
CA HIS A 96 -1.78 10.65 -10.49
C HIS A 96 -2.76 10.08 -9.48
N ILE A 97 -2.27 9.57 -8.36
CA ILE A 97 -3.11 8.88 -7.39
C ILE A 97 -3.97 9.88 -6.62
N LYS A 98 -5.19 9.46 -6.30
CA LYS A 98 -6.15 10.30 -5.59
C LYS A 98 -6.49 9.69 -4.24
N SER A 99 -6.55 10.55 -3.22
CA SER A 99 -7.03 10.19 -1.89
C SER A 99 -8.45 9.62 -1.96
N GLY A 100 -8.73 8.62 -1.14
CA GLY A 100 -10.05 8.00 -1.09
C GLY A 100 -10.34 7.01 -2.20
N THR A 101 -9.33 6.64 -2.98
CA THR A 101 -9.49 5.69 -4.09
C THR A 101 -8.66 4.44 -3.88
N VAL A 102 -9.01 3.39 -4.62
CA VAL A 102 -8.23 2.17 -4.69
C VAL A 102 -7.81 1.93 -6.14
N THR A 103 -6.57 1.51 -6.33
CA THR A 103 -6.04 1.12 -7.63
C THR A 103 -5.41 -0.26 -7.51
N PHE A 104 -5.73 -1.13 -8.46
CA PHE A 104 -5.08 -2.45 -8.55
C PHE A 104 -3.91 -2.38 -9.51
N LEU A 105 -2.81 -3.03 -9.16
CA LEU A 105 -1.64 -3.18 -10.03
C LEU A 105 -1.27 -4.65 -10.19
N PRO A 106 -1.17 -5.16 -11.41
CA PRO A 106 -1.58 -4.47 -12.64
C PRO A 106 -3.09 -4.21 -12.67
N GLU A 107 -3.50 -3.18 -13.40
CA GLU A 107 -4.91 -2.78 -13.46
C GLU A 107 -5.78 -3.82 -14.16
N THR A 108 -5.22 -4.49 -15.15
CA THR A 108 -5.89 -5.58 -15.87
C THR A 108 -5.22 -6.90 -15.52
N ALA A 109 -6.04 -7.87 -15.15
CA ALA A 109 -5.56 -9.21 -14.83
C ALA A 109 -5.17 -9.99 -16.09
#